data_78b33b674411037d6af59123eabfc522
#
_entry.id   78b33b674411037d6af59123eabfc522
#
_cell.length_a   1.000
_cell.length_b   1.000
_cell.length_c   1.000
_cell.angle_alpha   90.00
_cell.angle_beta   90.00
_cell.angle_gamma   90.00
#
_symmetry.space_group_name_H-M   'P 1'
#
loop_
_entity.id
_entity.type
_entity.pdbx_description
1 polymer ?
#
loop_
_entity_poly.entity_id
_entity_poly.type
_entity_poly.pdbx_seq_one_letter_code
_entity_poly.pdbx_strand_id
1 'polypeptide(L)'
;MTDTPRHIDLEDAMADYTAKLAEAGRRIHPSWGVTGYKAFETRDGVAFSCTLTANGGAVADVEQGGHGGPTDLYWTTAARADGTMDRFLAEAASVFPDDQESDATAVEALLMKAGL
;
A
#
# COMPACT_ATOMS: atom_id res chain seq x y z
N MET A 1 -36.71 12.88 -4.01
CA MET A 1 -36.12 12.60 -3.77
C MET A 1 -35.13 12.53 -3.71
N THR A 2 -34.95 12.28 -3.89
CA THR A 2 -34.19 11.97 -3.99
C THR A 2 -33.09 12.31 -3.55
N ASP A 3 -32.66 12.77 -3.44
CA ASP A 3 -31.66 13.10 -2.81
C ASP A 3 -30.75 12.14 -2.41
N THR A 4 -31.03 11.20 -2.43
CA THR A 4 -30.38 10.04 -2.07
C THR A 4 -28.99 9.86 -2.49
N PRO A 5 -28.57 10.15 -3.69
CA PRO A 5 -27.20 9.96 -4.09
C PRO A 5 -26.21 10.67 -3.25
N ARG A 6 -26.67 11.66 -2.53
CA ARG A 6 -25.78 12.34 -1.70
C ARG A 6 -25.47 11.66 -0.46
N HIS A 7 -26.20 10.64 -0.13
CA HIS A 7 -25.95 9.85 1.03
C HIS A 7 -25.18 8.63 0.66
N ILE A 8 -24.08 8.83 -0.04
CA ILE A 8 -23.17 7.73 -0.24
C ILE A 8 -22.75 7.30 1.13
N ASP A 9 -23.07 6.08 1.47
CA ASP A 9 -22.65 5.50 2.72
C ASP A 9 -21.14 5.44 2.71
N LEU A 10 -20.52 6.04 3.70
CA LEU A 10 -19.08 6.06 3.82
C LEU A 10 -18.51 4.66 3.88
N GLU A 11 -19.21 3.74 4.54
CA GLU A 11 -18.78 2.36 4.60
C GLU A 11 -18.76 1.70 3.23
N ASP A 12 -19.77 1.98 2.40
CA ASP A 12 -19.82 1.42 1.04
C ASP A 12 -18.70 2.01 0.19
N ALA A 13 -18.43 3.29 0.33
CA ALA A 13 -17.36 3.94 -0.41
C ALA A 13 -16.00 3.37 -0.01
N MET A 14 -15.79 3.13 1.28
CA MET A 14 -14.53 2.56 1.77
C MET A 14 -14.39 1.11 1.36
N ALA A 15 -15.47 0.34 1.38
CA ALA A 15 -15.44 -1.04 0.94
C ALA A 15 -15.08 -1.14 -0.55
N ASP A 16 -15.63 -0.23 -1.36
CA ASP A 16 -15.33 -0.18 -2.78
C ASP A 16 -13.86 0.18 -3.02
N TYR A 17 -13.34 1.16 -2.29
CA TYR A 17 -11.95 1.55 -2.39
C TYR A 17 -11.03 0.38 -1.99
N THR A 18 -11.35 -0.30 -0.89
CA THR A 18 -10.59 -1.45 -0.42
C THR A 18 -10.59 -2.58 -1.47
N ALA A 19 -11.75 -2.84 -2.07
CA ALA A 19 -11.86 -3.86 -3.10
C ALA A 19 -11.03 -3.50 -4.34
N LYS A 20 -11.02 -2.23 -4.72
CA LYS A 20 -10.22 -1.77 -5.85
C LYS A 20 -8.74 -1.88 -5.57
N LEU A 21 -8.31 -1.56 -4.35
CA LEU A 21 -6.92 -1.73 -3.97
C LEU A 21 -6.52 -3.20 -3.98
N ALA A 22 -7.36 -4.09 -3.45
CA ALA A 22 -7.06 -5.51 -3.46
C ALA A 22 -6.94 -6.04 -4.90
N GLU A 23 -7.82 -5.57 -5.77
CA GLU A 23 -7.76 -5.93 -7.18
C GLU A 23 -6.45 -5.45 -7.82
N ALA A 24 -6.06 -4.21 -7.53
CA ALA A 24 -4.80 -3.66 -8.03
C ALA A 24 -3.61 -4.45 -7.48
N GLY A 25 -3.68 -4.87 -6.22
CA GLY A 25 -2.64 -5.70 -5.61
C GLY A 25 -2.43 -7.01 -6.35
N ARG A 26 -3.50 -7.57 -6.91
CA ARG A 26 -3.40 -8.79 -7.68
C ARG A 26 -2.70 -8.58 -9.04
N ARG A 27 -2.60 -7.33 -9.49
CA ARG A 27 -1.87 -7.00 -10.72
C ARG A 27 -0.39 -6.78 -10.48
N ILE A 28 0.01 -6.67 -9.21
CA ILE A 28 1.42 -6.57 -8.84
C ILE A 28 2.00 -7.98 -8.89
N HIS A 29 3.21 -8.11 -9.42
CA HIS A 29 3.85 -9.41 -9.57
C HIS A 29 3.90 -10.15 -8.23
N PRO A 30 3.59 -11.45 -8.18
CA PRO A 30 3.52 -12.18 -6.92
C PRO A 30 4.84 -12.37 -6.20
N SER A 31 5.97 -12.01 -6.80
CA SER A 31 7.24 -12.01 -6.09
C SER A 31 7.28 -10.93 -5.00
N TRP A 32 6.44 -9.90 -5.12
CA TRP A 32 6.37 -8.84 -4.10
C TRP A 32 5.35 -9.23 -3.04
N GLY A 33 5.68 -8.97 -1.79
CA GLY A 33 4.78 -9.27 -0.69
C GLY A 33 5.06 -8.39 0.51
N VAL A 34 4.26 -8.58 1.55
CA VAL A 34 4.40 -7.84 2.81
C VAL A 34 4.36 -8.82 3.97
N THR A 35 5.16 -8.57 4.99
CA THR A 35 5.17 -9.37 6.21
C THR A 35 5.29 -8.45 7.42
N GLY A 36 5.04 -9.00 8.61
CA GLY A 36 5.27 -8.28 9.84
C GLY A 36 4.35 -7.09 10.06
N TYR A 37 3.14 -7.13 9.51
CA TYR A 37 2.21 -6.02 9.65
C TYR A 37 1.80 -5.84 11.10
N LYS A 38 1.92 -4.59 11.58
CA LYS A 38 1.47 -4.18 12.89
C LYS A 38 0.78 -2.84 12.77
N ALA A 39 -0.38 -2.70 13.38
CA ALA A 39 -1.13 -1.46 13.33
C ALA A 39 -1.64 -1.11 14.72
N PHE A 40 -1.80 0.18 14.96
CA PHE A 40 -2.40 0.67 16.19
C PHE A 40 -3.06 2.03 15.92
N GLU A 41 -4.10 2.32 16.69
CA GLU A 41 -4.81 3.57 16.55
C GLU A 41 -4.05 4.68 17.24
N THR A 42 -4.03 5.85 16.59
CA THR A 42 -3.53 7.08 17.19
C THR A 42 -4.68 8.07 17.22
N ARG A 43 -4.45 9.21 17.88
CA ARG A 43 -5.45 10.28 17.91
C ARG A 43 -5.87 10.71 16.52
N ASP A 44 -4.97 10.69 15.55
CA ASP A 44 -5.19 11.27 14.23
C ASP A 44 -5.40 10.22 13.14
N GLY A 45 -5.42 8.94 13.48
CA GLY A 45 -5.62 7.88 12.50
C GLY A 45 -4.90 6.61 12.90
N VAL A 46 -4.72 5.73 11.93
CA VAL A 46 -4.07 4.44 12.17
C VAL A 46 -2.62 4.50 11.73
N ALA A 47 -1.74 4.19 12.66
CA ALA A 47 -0.32 4.01 12.35
C ALA A 47 -0.08 2.54 12.05
N PHE A 48 0.84 2.26 11.13
CA PHE A 48 1.21 0.87 10.87
C PHE A 48 2.67 0.78 10.45
N SER A 49 3.21 -0.42 10.57
CA SER A 49 4.50 -0.75 9.99
C SER A 49 4.41 -2.15 9.39
N CYS A 50 5.24 -2.40 8.40
CA CYS A 50 5.38 -3.73 7.82
C CYS A 50 6.71 -3.81 7.08
N THR A 51 7.01 -4.97 6.54
CA THR A 51 8.20 -5.18 5.72
C THR A 51 7.77 -5.56 4.31
N LEU A 52 8.30 -4.86 3.33
CA LEU A 52 8.12 -5.21 1.92
C LEU A 52 9.14 -6.28 1.57
N THR A 53 8.70 -7.32 0.89
CA THR A 53 9.56 -8.43 0.50
C THR A 53 9.58 -8.61 -1.01
N ALA A 54 10.70 -9.12 -1.50
CA ALA A 54 10.84 -9.58 -2.88
C ALA A 54 11.33 -11.02 -2.81
N ASN A 55 10.57 -11.95 -3.38
CA ASN A 55 10.88 -13.38 -3.34
C ASN A 55 11.09 -13.86 -1.90
N GLY A 56 10.33 -13.32 -0.96
CA GLY A 56 10.40 -13.70 0.44
C GLY A 56 11.50 -13.02 1.25
N GLY A 57 12.38 -12.25 0.62
CA GLY A 57 13.45 -11.55 1.33
C GLY A 57 13.08 -10.10 1.58
N ALA A 58 13.39 -9.59 2.77
CA ALA A 58 13.10 -8.21 3.13
C ALA A 58 13.89 -7.24 2.27
N VAL A 59 13.21 -6.25 1.69
CA VAL A 59 13.85 -5.25 0.83
C VAL A 59 13.57 -3.82 1.30
N ALA A 60 12.55 -3.60 2.11
CA ALA A 60 12.26 -2.28 2.66
C ALA A 60 11.44 -2.39 3.94
N ASP A 61 11.68 -1.47 4.85
CA ASP A 61 10.79 -1.26 5.99
C ASP A 61 9.77 -0.19 5.60
N VAL A 62 8.52 -0.40 5.98
CA VAL A 62 7.42 0.49 5.63
C VAL A 62 6.81 1.04 6.90
N GLU A 63 6.61 2.35 6.96
CA GLU A 63 6.04 3.01 8.13
C GLU A 63 5.02 4.07 7.74
N GLN A 64 3.92 4.07 8.47
CA GLN A 64 2.89 5.11 8.38
C GLN A 64 2.64 5.62 9.80
N GLY A 65 2.82 6.93 10.00
CA GLY A 65 2.70 7.52 11.32
C GLY A 65 1.29 7.75 11.82
N GLY A 66 0.30 7.64 10.95
CA GLY A 66 -1.09 7.83 11.33
C GLY A 66 -1.51 9.28 11.47
N HIS A 67 -0.75 10.20 10.89
CA HIS A 67 -1.03 11.63 11.02
C HIS A 67 -1.41 12.28 9.70
N GLY A 68 -1.85 11.48 8.73
CA GLY A 68 -2.22 11.98 7.41
C GLY A 68 -1.03 12.22 6.50
N GLY A 69 0.18 11.95 6.96
CA GLY A 69 1.37 12.07 6.14
C GLY A 69 1.56 10.87 5.23
N PRO A 70 2.61 10.88 4.42
CA PRO A 70 2.86 9.78 3.49
C PRO A 70 3.27 8.51 4.21
N THR A 71 3.10 7.39 3.51
CA THR A 71 3.69 6.12 3.92
C THR A 71 5.12 6.11 3.40
N ASP A 72 6.06 5.86 4.28
CA ASP A 72 7.47 5.90 3.95
C ASP A 72 8.03 4.49 3.75
N LEU A 73 8.84 4.33 2.70
CA LEU A 73 9.55 3.09 2.43
C LEU A 73 11.04 3.33 2.64
N TYR A 74 11.65 2.56 3.53
CA TYR A 74 13.08 2.65 3.84
C TYR A 74 13.76 1.42 3.25
N TRP A 75 14.36 1.61 2.07
CA TRP A 75 14.96 0.52 1.31
C TRP A 75 16.29 0.07 1.89
N THR A 76 16.55 -1.23 1.84
CA THR A 76 17.85 -1.76 2.25
C THR A 76 18.93 -1.30 1.27
N THR A 77 20.17 -1.29 1.74
CA THR A 77 21.31 -0.95 0.89
C THR A 77 21.40 -1.91 -0.30
N ALA A 78 21.19 -3.20 -0.06
CA ALA A 78 21.24 -4.20 -1.12
C ALA A 78 20.18 -3.95 -2.18
N ALA A 79 18.94 -3.63 -1.77
CA ALA A 79 17.85 -3.37 -2.71
C ALA A 79 18.10 -2.14 -3.57
N ARG A 80 18.75 -1.13 -2.98
CA ARG A 80 19.13 0.06 -3.75
C ARG A 80 20.22 -0.25 -4.76
N ALA A 81 21.16 -1.11 -4.38
CA ALA A 81 22.34 -1.40 -5.22
C ALA A 81 22.04 -2.38 -6.36
N ASP A 82 21.11 -3.33 -6.14
CA ASP A 82 20.91 -4.41 -7.11
C ASP A 82 19.73 -4.15 -8.07
N GLY A 83 19.10 -2.98 -7.98
CA GLY A 83 17.99 -2.62 -8.86
C GLY A 83 16.61 -3.07 -8.38
N THR A 84 16.53 -3.71 -7.22
CA THR A 84 15.24 -4.17 -6.69
C THR A 84 14.30 -3.00 -6.42
N MET A 85 14.82 -1.93 -5.80
CA MET A 85 14.04 -0.74 -5.54
C MET A 85 13.49 -0.16 -6.84
N ASP A 86 14.34 -0.01 -7.85
CA ASP A 86 13.92 0.56 -9.13
C ASP A 86 12.86 -0.29 -9.80
N ARG A 87 12.94 -1.61 -9.69
CA ARG A 87 11.93 -2.51 -10.25
C ARG A 87 10.59 -2.33 -9.56
N PHE A 88 10.59 -2.20 -8.24
CA PHE A 88 9.33 -1.99 -7.52
C PHE A 88 8.70 -0.65 -7.88
N LEU A 89 9.51 0.41 -7.94
CA LEU A 89 9.00 1.73 -8.29
C LEU A 89 8.41 1.75 -9.70
N ALA A 90 9.06 1.06 -10.64
CA ALA A 90 8.55 0.96 -12.00
C ALA A 90 7.24 0.19 -12.06
N GLU A 91 7.14 -0.90 -11.32
CA GLU A 91 5.92 -1.69 -11.31
C GLU A 91 4.78 -0.93 -10.65
N ALA A 92 5.06 -0.26 -9.54
CA ALA A 92 4.06 0.56 -8.85
C ALA A 92 3.53 1.66 -9.79
N ALA A 93 4.40 2.33 -10.50
CA ALA A 93 4.01 3.36 -11.45
C ALA A 93 3.19 2.79 -12.60
N SER A 94 3.46 1.56 -13.00
CA SER A 94 2.69 0.89 -14.04
C SER A 94 1.27 0.56 -13.59
N VAL A 95 1.10 0.16 -12.34
CA VAL A 95 -0.22 -0.20 -11.80
C VAL A 95 -1.01 1.05 -11.42
N PHE A 96 -0.33 2.09 -10.95
CA PHE A 96 -0.95 3.34 -10.51
C PHE A 96 -0.32 4.53 -11.23
N PRO A 97 -0.54 4.67 -12.55
CA PRO A 97 0.20 5.65 -13.37
C PRO A 97 -0.09 7.10 -13.01
N ASP A 98 -1.25 7.39 -12.42
CA ASP A 98 -1.63 8.75 -12.08
C ASP A 98 -1.34 9.11 -10.63
N ASP A 99 -0.73 8.22 -9.88
CA ASP A 99 -0.47 8.40 -8.47
C ASP A 99 0.99 8.81 -8.26
N GLN A 100 1.20 9.98 -7.68
CA GLN A 100 2.54 10.48 -7.40
C GLN A 100 3.24 9.71 -6.28
N GLU A 101 2.46 8.98 -5.49
CA GLU A 101 2.97 8.14 -4.41
C GLU A 101 2.65 6.69 -4.70
N SER A 102 2.88 6.26 -5.93
CA SER A 102 2.50 4.94 -6.38
C SER A 102 3.18 3.82 -5.57
N ASP A 103 4.38 4.05 -5.09
CA ASP A 103 5.08 3.07 -4.24
C ASP A 103 4.32 2.83 -2.94
N ALA A 104 3.89 3.90 -2.28
CA ALA A 104 3.10 3.78 -1.04
C ALA A 104 1.76 3.10 -1.32
N THR A 105 1.09 3.50 -2.39
CA THR A 105 -0.20 2.92 -2.77
C THR A 105 -0.04 1.44 -3.13
N ALA A 106 1.06 1.07 -3.78
CA ALA A 106 1.32 -0.33 -4.10
C ALA A 106 1.48 -1.17 -2.83
N VAL A 107 2.15 -0.66 -1.80
CA VAL A 107 2.25 -1.38 -0.52
C VAL A 107 0.86 -1.55 0.09
N GLU A 108 0.04 -0.50 0.08
CA GLU A 108 -1.32 -0.60 0.60
C GLU A 108 -2.14 -1.63 -0.17
N ALA A 109 -1.96 -1.68 -1.50
CA ALA A 109 -2.63 -2.67 -2.32
C ALA A 109 -2.21 -4.09 -1.96
N LEU A 110 -0.93 -4.30 -1.67
CA LEU A 110 -0.43 -5.60 -1.23
C LEU A 110 -1.01 -5.98 0.12
N LEU A 111 -1.15 -5.02 1.04
CA LEU A 111 -1.79 -5.27 2.34
C LEU A 111 -3.25 -5.67 2.15
N MET A 112 -3.99 -4.98 1.30
CA MET A 112 -5.39 -5.29 1.05
C MET A 112 -5.55 -6.66 0.39
N LYS A 113 -4.67 -6.99 -0.56
CA LYS A 113 -4.66 -8.30 -1.20
C LYS A 113 -4.42 -9.40 -0.17
N ALA A 114 -3.59 -9.15 0.83
CA ALA A 114 -3.29 -10.12 1.88
C ALA A 114 -4.39 -10.20 2.94
N GLY A 115 -5.39 -9.32 2.89
CA GLY A 115 -6.47 -9.31 3.86
C GLY A 115 -6.15 -8.55 5.13
N LEU A 116 -5.19 -7.66 5.09
CA LEU A 116 -4.74 -6.93 6.27
C LEU A 116 -5.31 -5.53 6.37
#